data_15f17c020bb346a45813ffcba15a34c3
#
_entry.id   15f17c020bb346a45813ffcba15a34c3
#
_cell.length_a   1.000
_cell.length_b   1.000
_cell.length_c   1.000
_cell.angle_alpha   90.00
_cell.angle_beta   90.00
_cell.angle_gamma   90.00
#
_symmetry.space_group_name_H-M   'P 1'
#
loop_
_entity.id
_entity.type
_entity.pdbx_description
1 polymer ?
#
loop_
_entity_poly.entity_id
_entity_poly.type
_entity_poly.pdbx_seq_one_letter_code
_entity_poly.pdbx_strand_id
1 'polypeptide(L)'
;YYEENYCHVRHIYVNNQYYYMTDENGYSVFDDSGNVKTADMDAEMRAEKQIVIDAIDAALADGTDFEIVYDTYSEDKYYKNGYYLTHDIDFIPEVVDAAFSLEIGDWEKIESDYGVHYILRLPLADKAYADEDNADFFPDYETTVKSDLFVNYIRSFLPEVTVNEALIARYN
;
A
#
# COMPACT_ATOMS: atom_id res chain seq x y z
N TYR A 1 -8.56 -13.41 11.75
CA TYR A 1 -8.41 -11.95 11.60
C TYR A 1 -7.30 -11.58 10.61
N TYR A 2 -6.07 -12.10 10.81
CA TYR A 2 -4.92 -11.77 9.96
C TYR A 2 -5.18 -12.12 8.49
N GLU A 3 -5.57 -13.34 8.20
CA GLU A 3 -5.85 -13.82 6.83
C GLU A 3 -7.06 -13.13 6.17
N GLU A 4 -7.98 -12.60 6.97
CA GLU A 4 -9.20 -11.96 6.49
C GLU A 4 -9.05 -10.46 6.23
N ASN A 5 -8.11 -9.80 6.92
CA ASN A 5 -7.99 -8.33 6.92
C ASN A 5 -6.71 -7.82 6.29
N TYR A 6 -5.71 -8.68 6.07
CA TYR A 6 -4.44 -8.27 5.51
C TYR A 6 -4.19 -8.89 4.13
N CYS A 7 -3.52 -8.14 3.30
CA CYS A 7 -2.92 -8.66 2.10
C CYS A 7 -1.43 -8.31 2.03
N HIS A 8 -0.64 -9.18 1.40
CA HIS A 8 0.79 -9.03 1.28
C HIS A 8 1.17 -8.81 -0.18
N VAL A 9 1.92 -7.75 -0.46
CA VAL A 9 2.34 -7.42 -1.82
C VAL A 9 3.81 -7.03 -1.89
N ARG A 10 4.45 -7.33 -3.02
CA ARG A 10 5.67 -6.66 -3.46
C ARG A 10 5.28 -5.47 -4.33
N HIS A 11 5.95 -4.34 -4.16
CA HIS A 11 5.62 -3.09 -4.80
C HIS A 11 6.84 -2.54 -5.56
N ILE A 12 6.71 -2.39 -6.88
CA ILE A 12 7.64 -1.63 -7.71
C ILE A 12 7.03 -0.25 -7.93
N TYR A 13 7.80 0.79 -7.72
CA TYR A 13 7.37 2.17 -7.86
C TYR A 13 8.31 2.96 -8.75
N VAL A 14 7.74 3.74 -9.67
CA VAL A 14 8.46 4.72 -10.49
C VAL A 14 7.73 6.05 -10.41
N ASN A 15 8.36 7.03 -9.79
CA ASN A 15 7.84 8.39 -9.78
C ASN A 15 8.07 9.05 -11.14
N ASN A 16 6.99 9.43 -11.83
CA ASN A 16 7.01 10.16 -13.10
C ASN A 16 6.23 11.48 -13.04
N GLN A 17 5.88 11.96 -11.86
CA GLN A 17 5.04 13.13 -11.64
C GLN A 17 5.85 14.34 -11.17
N TYR A 18 6.66 14.16 -10.13
CA TYR A 18 7.38 15.25 -9.46
C TYR A 18 8.81 14.84 -9.07
N TYR A 19 9.63 15.80 -8.73
CA TYR A 19 10.94 15.57 -8.13
C TYR A 19 11.11 16.39 -6.86
N TYR A 20 11.97 15.93 -5.95
CA TYR A 20 12.34 16.66 -4.75
C TYR A 20 13.35 17.74 -5.08
N MET A 21 13.05 18.97 -4.68
CA MET A 21 13.92 20.12 -4.95
C MET A 21 15.18 20.08 -4.09
N THR A 22 16.31 20.35 -4.72
CA THR A 22 17.60 20.50 -4.04
C THR A 22 18.18 21.90 -4.33
N ASP A 23 19.01 22.41 -3.39
CA ASP A 23 19.79 23.62 -3.60
C ASP A 23 21.04 23.35 -4.48
N GLU A 24 21.83 24.38 -4.71
CA GLU A 24 23.08 24.32 -5.52
C GLU A 24 24.13 23.36 -4.94
N ASN A 25 24.02 22.97 -3.67
CA ASN A 25 24.93 22.05 -2.99
C ASN A 25 24.34 20.62 -2.91
N GLY A 26 23.12 20.39 -3.45
CA GLY A 26 22.44 19.10 -3.44
C GLY A 26 21.67 18.81 -2.15
N TYR A 27 21.48 19.78 -1.25
CA TYR A 27 20.65 19.59 -0.05
C TYR A 27 19.20 19.83 -0.34
N SER A 28 18.31 19.03 0.31
CA SER A 28 16.86 19.18 0.18
C SER A 28 16.39 20.60 0.59
N VAL A 29 15.51 21.18 -0.23
CA VAL A 29 14.85 22.46 0.07
C VAL A 29 13.54 22.18 0.80
N PHE A 30 13.31 22.89 1.92
CA PHE A 30 12.12 22.71 2.74
C PHE A 30 11.15 23.88 2.60
N ASP A 31 9.87 23.62 2.78
CA ASP A 31 8.84 24.64 2.93
C ASP A 31 8.77 25.19 4.36
N ASP A 32 7.88 26.16 4.60
CA ASP A 32 7.71 26.79 5.91
C ASP A 32 7.15 25.83 6.98
N SER A 33 6.62 24.68 6.57
CA SER A 33 6.09 23.62 7.44
C SER A 33 7.10 22.51 7.71
N GLY A 34 8.29 22.58 7.10
CA GLY A 34 9.37 21.60 7.25
C GLY A 34 9.27 20.39 6.32
N ASN A 35 8.39 20.42 5.32
CA ASN A 35 8.33 19.37 4.31
C ASN A 35 9.32 19.65 3.18
N VAL A 36 9.88 18.60 2.58
CA VAL A 36 10.72 18.74 1.38
C VAL A 36 9.86 19.25 0.23
N LYS A 37 10.28 20.36 -0.40
CA LYS A 37 9.60 20.92 -1.57
C LYS A 37 9.72 19.98 -2.75
N THR A 38 8.62 19.88 -3.50
CA THR A 38 8.56 19.18 -4.78
C THR A 38 8.26 20.15 -5.93
N ALA A 39 8.61 19.76 -7.13
CA ALA A 39 8.20 20.43 -8.35
C ALA A 39 7.82 19.38 -9.39
N ASP A 40 6.89 19.74 -10.29
CA ASP A 40 6.46 18.87 -11.37
C ASP A 40 7.63 18.56 -12.31
N MET A 41 7.74 17.32 -12.75
CA MET A 41 8.68 16.94 -13.77
C MET A 41 8.33 17.61 -15.11
N ASP A 42 9.34 18.09 -15.81
CA ASP A 42 9.18 18.56 -17.18
C ASP A 42 9.06 17.38 -18.18
N ALA A 43 8.91 17.71 -19.46
CA ALA A 43 8.71 16.70 -20.50
C ALA A 43 9.94 15.80 -20.71
N GLU A 44 11.16 16.31 -20.50
CA GLU A 44 12.40 15.56 -20.66
C GLU A 44 12.57 14.56 -19.52
N MET A 45 12.37 15.00 -18.27
CA MET A 45 12.38 14.15 -17.07
C MET A 45 11.34 13.03 -17.15
N ARG A 46 10.12 13.35 -17.60
CA ARG A 46 9.05 12.36 -17.80
C ARG A 46 9.40 11.35 -18.90
N ALA A 47 10.06 11.79 -19.97
CA ALA A 47 10.49 10.89 -21.02
C ALA A 47 11.57 9.91 -20.53
N GLU A 48 12.49 10.35 -19.69
CA GLU A 48 13.48 9.45 -19.04
C GLU A 48 12.78 8.41 -18.14
N LYS A 49 11.80 8.83 -17.34
CA LYS A 49 11.01 7.90 -16.50
C LYS A 49 10.20 6.91 -17.36
N GLN A 50 9.66 7.36 -18.50
CA GLN A 50 8.94 6.49 -19.42
C GLN A 50 9.84 5.37 -19.96
N ILE A 51 11.12 5.64 -20.25
CA ILE A 51 12.06 4.59 -20.65
C ILE A 51 12.20 3.50 -19.57
N VAL A 52 12.22 3.89 -18.29
CA VAL A 52 12.27 2.93 -17.17
C VAL A 52 10.97 2.13 -17.09
N ILE A 53 9.83 2.79 -17.22
CA ILE A 53 8.50 2.15 -17.21
C ILE A 53 8.39 1.14 -18.36
N ASP A 54 8.81 1.52 -19.58
CA ASP A 54 8.79 0.63 -20.74
C ASP A 54 9.73 -0.58 -20.56
N ALA A 55 10.87 -0.39 -19.88
CA ALA A 55 11.80 -1.48 -19.55
C ALA A 55 11.20 -2.47 -18.53
N ILE A 56 10.48 -1.96 -17.53
CA ILE A 56 9.73 -2.80 -16.56
C ILE A 56 8.65 -3.59 -17.28
N ASP A 57 7.82 -2.90 -18.10
CA ASP A 57 6.75 -3.54 -18.87
C ASP A 57 7.30 -4.67 -19.75
N ALA A 58 8.40 -4.43 -20.45
CA ALA A 58 9.05 -5.42 -21.31
C ALA A 58 9.61 -6.61 -20.51
N ALA A 59 10.26 -6.35 -19.37
CA ALA A 59 10.84 -7.40 -18.54
C ALA A 59 9.75 -8.31 -17.93
N LEU A 60 8.67 -7.73 -17.41
CA LEU A 60 7.56 -8.49 -16.85
C LEU A 60 6.79 -9.26 -17.92
N ALA A 61 6.60 -8.68 -19.12
CA ALA A 61 5.98 -9.36 -20.27
C ALA A 61 6.81 -10.54 -20.78
N ASP A 62 8.14 -10.46 -20.70
CA ASP A 62 9.08 -11.55 -21.06
C ASP A 62 9.17 -12.64 -19.97
N GLY A 63 8.50 -12.46 -18.85
CA GLY A 63 8.49 -13.42 -17.74
C GLY A 63 9.71 -13.31 -16.82
N THR A 64 10.41 -12.19 -16.81
CA THR A 64 11.46 -11.93 -15.81
C THR A 64 10.85 -11.94 -14.41
N ASP A 65 11.55 -12.57 -13.48
CA ASP A 65 11.11 -12.64 -12.08
C ASP A 65 10.87 -11.24 -11.49
N PHE A 66 9.74 -11.08 -10.81
CA PHE A 66 9.31 -9.78 -10.27
C PHE A 66 10.32 -9.19 -9.28
N GLU A 67 10.97 -10.03 -8.46
CA GLU A 67 12.01 -9.58 -7.52
C GLU A 67 13.25 -9.04 -8.26
N ILE A 68 13.63 -9.61 -9.39
CA ILE A 68 14.74 -9.10 -10.20
C ILE A 68 14.38 -7.73 -10.77
N VAL A 69 13.15 -7.56 -11.24
CA VAL A 69 12.65 -6.28 -11.76
C VAL A 69 12.56 -5.25 -10.64
N TYR A 70 12.06 -5.64 -9.46
CA TYR A 70 12.03 -4.81 -8.26
C TYR A 70 13.43 -4.32 -7.87
N ASP A 71 14.38 -5.23 -7.76
CA ASP A 71 15.76 -4.90 -7.39
C ASP A 71 16.43 -3.96 -8.39
N THR A 72 16.07 -4.10 -9.68
CA THR A 72 16.70 -3.33 -10.75
C THR A 72 16.12 -1.92 -10.88
N TYR A 73 14.79 -1.77 -10.80
CA TYR A 73 14.11 -0.57 -11.24
C TYR A 73 13.31 0.16 -10.16
N SER A 74 12.89 -0.51 -9.07
CA SER A 74 12.04 0.16 -8.07
C SER A 74 12.76 1.31 -7.40
N GLU A 75 12.07 2.44 -7.30
CA GLU A 75 12.51 3.60 -6.50
C GLU A 75 12.09 3.46 -5.04
N ASP A 76 11.18 2.53 -4.76
CA ASP A 76 10.74 2.18 -3.41
C ASP A 76 11.41 0.88 -2.95
N LYS A 77 12.36 1.00 -2.03
CA LYS A 77 13.10 -0.12 -1.43
C LYS A 77 13.08 -0.07 0.10
N TYR A 78 12.08 0.64 0.65
CA TYR A 78 12.04 0.88 2.08
C TYR A 78 11.68 -0.40 2.85
N TYR A 79 10.66 -1.15 2.40
CA TYR A 79 10.21 -2.36 3.06
C TYR A 79 10.72 -3.63 2.37
N LYS A 80 11.76 -4.24 2.97
CA LYS A 80 12.41 -5.44 2.43
C LYS A 80 11.46 -6.63 2.26
N ASN A 81 10.51 -6.76 3.19
CA ASN A 81 9.56 -7.86 3.20
C ASN A 81 8.30 -7.58 2.34
N GLY A 82 8.24 -6.42 1.65
CA GLY A 82 7.05 -5.95 0.98
C GLY A 82 6.09 -5.25 1.93
N TYR A 83 4.85 -5.05 1.50
CA TYR A 83 3.81 -4.29 2.20
C TYR A 83 2.71 -5.23 2.69
N TYR A 84 2.30 -5.04 3.94
CA TYR A 84 1.11 -5.68 4.51
C TYR A 84 0.00 -4.64 4.59
N LEU A 85 -0.95 -4.72 3.68
CA LEU A 85 -2.01 -3.74 3.52
C LEU A 85 -3.31 -4.21 4.18
N THR A 86 -4.07 -3.26 4.73
CA THR A 86 -5.47 -3.42 5.12
C THR A 86 -6.33 -2.48 4.29
N HIS A 87 -7.65 -2.67 4.26
CA HIS A 87 -8.55 -1.76 3.54
C HIS A 87 -8.55 -0.33 4.11
N ASP A 88 -8.20 -0.17 5.40
CA ASP A 88 -8.21 1.12 6.09
C ASP A 88 -6.81 1.75 6.23
N ILE A 89 -5.79 1.16 5.61
CA ILE A 89 -4.42 1.70 5.68
C ILE A 89 -4.34 3.06 4.96
N ASP A 90 -3.58 3.98 5.54
CA ASP A 90 -3.25 5.25 4.87
C ASP A 90 -2.19 5.00 3.79
N PHE A 91 -2.64 4.61 2.62
CA PHE A 91 -1.84 4.31 1.45
C PHE A 91 -2.59 4.76 0.19
N ILE A 92 -2.02 4.53 -1.01
CA ILE A 92 -2.61 4.88 -2.30
C ILE A 92 -3.83 3.98 -2.55
N PRO A 93 -5.06 4.54 -2.60
CA PRO A 93 -6.28 3.73 -2.66
C PRO A 93 -6.32 2.77 -3.84
N GLU A 94 -5.86 3.21 -5.02
CA GLU A 94 -5.84 2.40 -6.24
C GLU A 94 -4.93 1.17 -6.08
N VAL A 95 -3.82 1.31 -5.35
CA VAL A 95 -2.91 0.21 -5.04
C VAL A 95 -3.54 -0.76 -4.03
N VAL A 96 -4.24 -0.23 -3.02
CA VAL A 96 -4.94 -1.06 -2.02
C VAL A 96 -6.04 -1.88 -2.70
N ASP A 97 -6.88 -1.24 -3.51
CA ASP A 97 -7.98 -1.91 -4.22
C ASP A 97 -7.47 -3.02 -5.14
N ALA A 98 -6.42 -2.74 -5.93
CA ALA A 98 -5.80 -3.72 -6.79
C ALA A 98 -5.18 -4.88 -5.99
N ALA A 99 -4.48 -4.58 -4.88
CA ALA A 99 -3.85 -5.58 -4.03
C ALA A 99 -4.85 -6.61 -3.49
N PHE A 100 -6.05 -6.17 -3.10
CA PHE A 100 -7.11 -7.08 -2.61
C PHE A 100 -7.85 -7.82 -3.71
N SER A 101 -7.84 -7.30 -4.96
CA SER A 101 -8.49 -7.95 -6.10
C SER A 101 -7.66 -9.03 -6.77
N LEU A 102 -6.33 -8.98 -6.64
CA LEU A 102 -5.40 -9.93 -7.26
C LEU A 102 -5.43 -11.31 -6.58
N GLU A 103 -5.25 -12.38 -7.36
CA GLU A 103 -4.92 -13.70 -6.83
C GLU A 103 -3.43 -13.78 -6.45
N ILE A 104 -3.07 -14.70 -5.53
CA ILE A 104 -1.68 -14.89 -5.12
C ILE A 104 -0.83 -15.32 -6.32
N GLY A 105 0.22 -14.57 -6.59
CA GLY A 105 1.12 -14.79 -7.73
C GLY A 105 0.82 -13.93 -8.94
N ASP A 106 -0.34 -13.25 -8.97
CA ASP A 106 -0.68 -12.30 -10.03
C ASP A 106 -0.12 -10.91 -9.71
N TRP A 107 0.10 -10.14 -10.76
CA TRP A 107 0.56 -8.76 -10.65
C TRP A 107 -0.27 -7.82 -11.54
N GLU A 108 -0.29 -6.55 -11.18
CA GLU A 108 -0.99 -5.48 -11.92
C GLU A 108 -0.17 -4.20 -11.94
N LYS A 109 -0.29 -3.44 -13.04
CA LYS A 109 0.23 -2.09 -13.20
C LYS A 109 -0.86 -1.07 -12.91
N ILE A 110 -0.56 -0.13 -12.03
CA ILE A 110 -1.50 0.92 -11.58
C ILE A 110 -0.84 2.29 -11.84
N GLU A 111 -1.61 3.24 -12.31
CA GLU A 111 -1.23 4.65 -12.40
C GLU A 111 -1.94 5.45 -11.32
N SER A 112 -1.23 6.36 -10.66
CA SER A 112 -1.76 7.27 -9.65
C SER A 112 -1.19 8.68 -9.82
N ASP A 113 -1.66 9.61 -9.01
CA ASP A 113 -1.11 10.97 -8.96
C ASP A 113 0.35 11.01 -8.45
N TYR A 114 0.86 9.91 -7.91
CA TYR A 114 2.23 9.79 -7.41
C TYR A 114 3.19 9.18 -8.44
N GLY A 115 2.69 8.39 -9.37
CA GLY A 115 3.50 7.69 -10.36
C GLY A 115 2.91 6.39 -10.86
N VAL A 116 3.79 5.50 -11.31
CA VAL A 116 3.44 4.17 -11.80
C VAL A 116 3.85 3.12 -10.78
N HIS A 117 2.91 2.25 -10.46
CA HIS A 117 3.05 1.17 -9.49
C HIS A 117 2.86 -0.16 -10.19
N TYR A 118 3.67 -1.15 -9.82
CA TYR A 118 3.41 -2.55 -10.15
C TYR A 118 3.35 -3.30 -8.83
N ILE A 119 2.30 -4.04 -8.61
CA ILE A 119 2.13 -4.83 -7.40
C ILE A 119 2.02 -6.31 -7.75
N LEU A 120 2.75 -7.14 -7.03
CA LEU A 120 2.64 -8.59 -7.06
C LEU A 120 1.98 -9.05 -5.76
N ARG A 121 0.87 -9.78 -5.86
CA ARG A 121 0.24 -10.40 -4.69
C ARG A 121 1.08 -11.56 -4.19
N LEU A 122 1.51 -11.49 -2.94
CA LEU A 122 2.26 -12.53 -2.25
C LEU A 122 1.38 -13.31 -1.27
N PRO A 123 1.72 -14.55 -0.94
CA PRO A 123 1.10 -15.23 0.20
C PRO A 123 1.44 -14.48 1.49
N LEU A 124 0.50 -14.43 2.43
CA LEU A 124 0.77 -13.90 3.76
C LEU A 124 1.85 -14.75 4.44
N ALA A 125 2.90 -14.11 4.94
CA ALA A 125 3.91 -14.80 5.72
C ALA A 125 3.35 -15.21 7.09
N ASP A 126 3.76 -16.39 7.57
CA ASP A 126 3.32 -16.88 8.88
C ASP A 126 3.76 -15.90 9.97
N LYS A 127 2.78 -15.41 10.74
CA LYS A 127 2.99 -14.48 11.87
C LYS A 127 3.81 -13.23 11.52
N ALA A 128 3.64 -12.67 10.34
CA ALA A 128 4.32 -11.44 9.94
C ALA A 128 4.13 -10.29 10.94
N TYR A 129 3.01 -10.30 11.67
CA TYR A 129 2.70 -9.34 12.75
C TYR A 129 3.62 -9.46 13.99
N ALA A 130 4.43 -10.50 14.09
CA ALA A 130 5.41 -10.71 15.16
C ALA A 130 6.84 -10.35 14.74
N ASP A 131 7.05 -9.97 13.49
CA ASP A 131 8.34 -9.56 12.95
C ASP A 131 8.52 -8.04 13.14
N GLU A 132 9.62 -7.65 13.79
CA GLU A 132 9.93 -6.24 14.04
C GLU A 132 10.13 -5.43 12.76
N ASP A 133 10.60 -6.06 11.69
CA ASP A 133 10.78 -5.42 10.37
C ASP A 133 9.43 -5.05 9.71
N ASN A 134 8.33 -5.60 10.19
CA ASN A 134 6.98 -5.34 9.69
C ASN A 134 6.14 -4.48 10.65
N ALA A 135 6.70 -3.99 11.75
CA ALA A 135 5.95 -3.33 12.84
C ALA A 135 5.06 -2.17 12.37
N ASP A 136 5.50 -1.43 11.35
CA ASP A 136 4.77 -0.29 10.79
C ASP A 136 3.40 -0.68 10.20
N PHE A 137 3.25 -1.93 9.76
CA PHE A 137 2.00 -2.45 9.19
C PHE A 137 1.06 -3.06 10.24
N PHE A 138 1.52 -3.24 11.46
CA PHE A 138 0.78 -3.92 12.52
C PHE A 138 0.69 -3.08 13.81
N PRO A 139 0.38 -1.77 13.71
CA PRO A 139 0.24 -0.94 14.90
C PRO A 139 -0.89 -1.49 15.76
N ASP A 140 -0.62 -1.68 17.05
CA ASP A 140 -1.61 -2.17 18.03
C ASP A 140 -2.33 -3.48 17.64
N TYR A 141 -1.72 -4.33 16.80
CA TYR A 141 -2.32 -5.54 16.25
C TYR A 141 -2.98 -6.43 17.30
N GLU A 142 -2.30 -6.68 18.43
CA GLU A 142 -2.85 -7.51 19.51
C GLU A 142 -4.13 -6.91 20.12
N THR A 143 -4.18 -5.60 20.29
CA THR A 143 -5.35 -4.88 20.80
C THR A 143 -6.51 -4.92 19.82
N THR A 144 -6.21 -4.74 18.53
CA THR A 144 -7.19 -4.81 17.45
C THR A 144 -7.81 -6.21 17.34
N VAL A 145 -6.99 -7.26 17.35
CA VAL A 145 -7.48 -8.66 17.34
C VAL A 145 -8.35 -8.97 18.57
N LYS A 146 -7.94 -8.53 19.76
CA LYS A 146 -8.75 -8.73 20.98
C LYS A 146 -10.10 -8.03 20.89
N SER A 147 -10.11 -6.81 20.35
CA SER A 147 -11.34 -6.04 20.15
C SER A 147 -12.28 -6.72 19.15
N ASP A 148 -11.75 -7.20 18.03
CA ASP A 148 -12.52 -7.91 17.00
C ASP A 148 -13.13 -9.22 17.56
N LEU A 149 -12.33 -10.02 18.26
CA LEU A 149 -12.80 -11.24 18.92
C LEU A 149 -13.90 -10.94 19.95
N PHE A 150 -13.77 -9.87 20.73
CA PHE A 150 -14.79 -9.46 21.70
C PHE A 150 -16.09 -9.04 21.01
N VAL A 151 -16.01 -8.22 19.96
CA VAL A 151 -17.18 -7.80 19.19
C VAL A 151 -17.88 -8.99 18.55
N ASN A 152 -17.15 -9.91 17.93
CA ASN A 152 -17.71 -11.11 17.33
C ASN A 152 -18.32 -12.06 18.37
N TYR A 153 -17.69 -12.19 19.55
CA TYR A 153 -18.25 -12.92 20.68
C TYR A 153 -19.59 -12.32 21.14
N ILE A 154 -19.67 -11.01 21.34
CA ILE A 154 -20.93 -10.34 21.73
C ILE A 154 -22.00 -10.53 20.63
N ARG A 155 -21.63 -10.34 19.35
CA ARG A 155 -22.58 -10.55 18.23
C ARG A 155 -23.15 -11.96 18.19
N SER A 156 -22.39 -12.98 18.58
CA SER A 156 -22.86 -14.37 18.61
C SER A 156 -24.00 -14.61 19.61
N PHE A 157 -24.14 -13.75 20.64
CA PHE A 157 -25.22 -13.81 21.63
C PHE A 157 -26.44 -12.94 21.28
N LEU A 158 -26.33 -12.11 20.23
CA LEU A 158 -27.38 -11.20 19.79
C LEU A 158 -27.93 -11.61 18.41
N PRO A 159 -28.51 -12.82 18.30
CA PRO A 159 -28.85 -13.39 17.01
C PRO A 159 -29.93 -12.64 16.24
N GLU A 160 -30.54 -11.63 16.66
CA GLU A 160 -31.45 -10.72 15.93
C GLU A 160 -31.99 -9.65 16.89
N VAL A 161 -31.23 -8.62 17.14
CA VAL A 161 -31.82 -7.42 17.72
C VAL A 161 -32.62 -6.70 16.65
N THR A 162 -33.92 -6.92 16.63
CA THR A 162 -34.83 -6.10 15.82
C THR A 162 -34.91 -4.73 16.49
N VAL A 163 -34.27 -3.73 15.88
CA VAL A 163 -34.36 -2.34 16.34
C VAL A 163 -35.80 -1.86 16.09
N ASN A 164 -36.55 -1.61 17.17
CA ASN A 164 -37.88 -1.04 17.07
C ASN A 164 -37.76 0.49 16.90
N GLU A 165 -37.63 0.93 15.64
CA GLU A 165 -37.48 2.35 15.28
C GLU A 165 -38.62 3.23 15.80
N ALA A 166 -39.83 2.67 15.95
CA ALA A 166 -40.97 3.38 16.51
C ALA A 166 -40.80 3.69 18.02
N LEU A 167 -40.01 2.89 18.73
CA LEU A 167 -39.66 3.13 20.13
C LEU A 167 -38.56 4.20 20.25
N ILE A 168 -37.55 4.17 19.36
CA ILE A 168 -36.49 5.17 19.36
C ILE A 168 -37.03 6.56 19.04
N ALA A 169 -37.96 6.66 18.10
CA ALA A 169 -38.61 7.93 17.73
C ALA A 169 -39.40 8.61 18.87
N ARG A 170 -39.67 7.90 19.97
CA ARG A 170 -40.35 8.45 21.15
C ARG A 170 -39.40 9.12 22.17
N TYR A 171 -38.08 8.93 22.00
CA TYR A 171 -37.05 9.44 22.90
C TYR A 171 -36.16 10.52 22.26
N ASN A 172 -36.41 10.86 21.00
CA ASN A 172 -35.85 12.02 20.28
C ASN A 172 -36.92 13.10 20.15
#